data_27403d86c6fbecde4aadfba8f4f0f7f4
#
_entry.id   27403d86c6fbecde4aadfba8f4f0f7f4
#
_cell.length_a   1.000
_cell.length_b   1.000
_cell.length_c   1.000
_cell.angle_alpha   90.00
_cell.angle_beta   90.00
_cell.angle_gamma   90.00
#
_symmetry.space_group_name_H-M   'P 1'
#
loop_
_entity.id
_entity.type
_entity.pdbx_description
1 polymer ?
#
loop_
_entity_poly.entity_id
_entity_poly.type
_entity_poly.pdbx_seq_one_letter_code
_entity_poly.pdbx_strand_id
1 'polypeptide(L)'
;MENSNLVYGVKDRPNFGKVLVFALQQLLAILAATIAVPAIINNGFIFTGEDAMSQSAALFGAGVGTIIYLLFTRFKSPVFLGSSFAFLGSMFAAFAGAVSVNVGYLGLIIGAILAGLVYVVLAMIVKACGTRWINKIMPAVVIGPTVAIIGLSLAGNAIGDLNGNIGGAGYEWVNAACLFCGLVTLFATICCSIFGKKMLKMIPFIIGIAAGYIAATVITAIAHFGKFESLNLIHFEAFKNMQWYPNLVCIKAFGAFKDITSVGQFFTYFWTIFIGYVPVAFVVFAEHIADHKNLSSIINQDLLTDPGLDNTLLGDGIGSMAGAFFGGCPNTTYGESIGCVAISGNASIITIFVTAIMAIIASFIAPFTTLLATIPACVMGGVCIALYGFIAVSGLKMLQGVDLGDNRNLFVVSVILICGVGGLCVTFKVNATQSIQLTEIACALILGIITNLICSIGRKEKAVSVIDNGVDVDELEASLQAELEEEVAEEETEEDDSEELTLKDLDILKEQGLISDEEYEEKKKNLK
;
A
#
# COMPACT_ATOMS: atom_id res chain seq x y z
N MET A 1 3.28 -28.68 -7.18
CA MET A 1 2.41 -28.03 -6.17
C MET A 1 3.29 -27.71 -4.97
N GLU A 2 3.94 -26.55 -5.01
CA GLU A 2 4.71 -26.06 -3.86
C GLU A 2 3.77 -25.83 -2.69
N ASN A 3 4.16 -26.34 -1.52
CA ASN A 3 3.41 -26.20 -0.29
C ASN A 3 3.19 -24.72 0.02
N SER A 4 1.96 -24.23 -0.10
CA SER A 4 1.62 -22.93 0.45
C SER A 4 1.93 -22.96 1.95
N ASN A 5 2.84 -22.09 2.41
CA ASN A 5 3.20 -21.96 3.83
C ASN A 5 2.04 -21.36 4.68
N LEU A 6 0.78 -21.48 4.17
CA LEU A 6 -0.40 -20.99 4.86
C LEU A 6 -0.79 -21.91 6.00
N VAL A 7 -0.97 -21.33 7.19
CA VAL A 7 -1.55 -22.02 8.35
C VAL A 7 -3.07 -22.17 8.19
N TYR A 8 -3.71 -21.20 7.52
CA TYR A 8 -5.14 -21.18 7.22
C TYR A 8 -5.38 -20.62 5.82
N GLY A 9 -6.02 -21.40 4.96
CA GLY A 9 -6.46 -20.99 3.64
C GLY A 9 -7.72 -20.11 3.69
N VAL A 10 -8.14 -19.61 2.52
CA VAL A 10 -9.26 -18.64 2.40
C VAL A 10 -10.57 -19.17 2.99
N LYS A 11 -10.88 -20.45 2.78
CA LYS A 11 -12.12 -21.10 3.23
C LYS A 11 -12.04 -21.66 4.66
N ASP A 12 -10.86 -21.69 5.25
CA ASP A 12 -10.65 -22.25 6.57
C ASP A 12 -11.31 -21.42 7.67
N ARG A 13 -11.79 -22.12 8.69
CA ARG A 13 -12.46 -21.52 9.85
C ARG A 13 -11.66 -21.79 11.12
N PRO A 14 -10.69 -20.94 11.45
CA PRO A 14 -9.95 -21.08 12.72
C PRO A 14 -10.91 -21.01 13.91
N ASN A 15 -10.51 -21.59 15.05
CA ASN A 15 -11.26 -21.46 16.30
C ASN A 15 -11.42 -19.97 16.67
N PHE A 16 -12.57 -19.61 17.27
CA PHE A 16 -12.94 -18.23 17.60
C PHE A 16 -11.81 -17.42 18.28
N GLY A 17 -11.11 -18.00 19.27
CA GLY A 17 -9.99 -17.33 19.92
C GLY A 17 -8.82 -17.02 18.98
N LYS A 18 -8.52 -17.91 18.02
CA LYS A 18 -7.49 -17.66 17.00
C LYS A 18 -7.95 -16.60 16.00
N VAL A 19 -9.23 -16.64 15.56
CA VAL A 19 -9.80 -15.60 14.69
C VAL A 19 -9.65 -14.24 15.35
N LEU A 20 -9.99 -14.10 16.63
CA LEU A 20 -9.88 -12.84 17.36
C LEU A 20 -8.44 -12.31 17.44
N VAL A 21 -7.48 -13.20 17.72
CA VAL A 21 -6.05 -12.83 17.76
C VAL A 21 -5.55 -12.39 16.38
N PHE A 22 -5.84 -13.16 15.33
CA PHE A 22 -5.44 -12.80 13.97
C PHE A 22 -6.16 -11.53 13.46
N ALA A 23 -7.44 -11.35 13.81
CA ALA A 23 -8.18 -10.14 13.47
C ALA A 23 -7.61 -8.91 14.18
N LEU A 24 -7.21 -9.02 15.44
CA LEU A 24 -6.53 -7.94 16.16
C LEU A 24 -5.17 -7.62 15.51
N GLN A 25 -4.40 -8.62 15.11
CA GLN A 25 -3.14 -8.42 14.39
C GLN A 25 -3.36 -7.68 13.08
N GLN A 26 -4.34 -8.11 12.30
CA GLN A 26 -4.70 -7.49 11.04
C GLN A 26 -5.14 -6.04 11.24
N LEU A 27 -6.01 -5.77 12.25
CA LEU A 27 -6.44 -4.43 12.61
C LEU A 27 -5.26 -3.53 12.96
N LEU A 28 -4.35 -4.00 13.80
CA LEU A 28 -3.16 -3.24 14.18
C LEU A 28 -2.21 -3.00 12.99
N ALA A 29 -2.09 -3.97 12.07
CA ALA A 29 -1.26 -3.80 10.88
C ALA A 29 -1.78 -2.68 9.97
N ILE A 30 -3.11 -2.57 9.77
CA ILE A 30 -3.71 -1.59 8.87
C ILE A 30 -4.00 -0.24 9.54
N LEU A 31 -3.99 -0.18 10.86
CA LEU A 31 -4.42 0.99 11.62
C LEU A 31 -3.59 2.23 11.29
N ALA A 32 -2.26 2.08 11.26
CA ALA A 32 -1.35 3.19 11.02
C ALA A 32 -1.62 3.88 9.68
N ALA A 33 -1.74 3.09 8.61
CA ALA A 33 -2.04 3.60 7.27
C ALA A 33 -3.44 4.24 7.19
N THR A 34 -4.44 3.61 7.82
CA THR A 34 -5.83 4.13 7.81
C THR A 34 -5.95 5.50 8.47
N ILE A 35 -5.26 5.73 9.60
CA ILE A 35 -5.32 7.00 10.33
C ILE A 35 -4.38 8.06 9.77
N ALA A 36 -3.36 7.68 9.01
CA ALA A 36 -2.38 8.61 8.44
C ALA A 36 -3.03 9.56 7.44
N VAL A 37 -3.91 9.08 6.56
CA VAL A 37 -4.54 9.91 5.52
C VAL A 37 -5.30 11.10 6.10
N PRO A 38 -6.27 10.96 7.03
CA PRO A 38 -6.92 12.10 7.65
C PRO A 38 -5.95 12.99 8.46
N ALA A 39 -4.93 12.41 9.09
CA ALA A 39 -3.92 13.18 9.82
C ALA A 39 -3.13 14.10 8.88
N ILE A 40 -2.72 13.62 7.71
CA ILE A 40 -1.98 14.38 6.69
C ILE A 40 -2.83 15.55 6.17
N ILE A 41 -4.11 15.30 5.88
CA ILE A 41 -5.02 16.37 5.43
C ILE A 41 -5.19 17.42 6.53
N ASN A 42 -5.38 17.00 7.78
CA ASN A 42 -5.51 17.92 8.92
C ASN A 42 -4.25 18.78 9.09
N ASN A 43 -3.06 18.18 9.00
CA ASN A 43 -1.80 18.90 9.10
C ASN A 43 -1.61 19.89 7.94
N GLY A 44 -1.95 19.50 6.71
CA GLY A 44 -1.80 20.33 5.52
C GLY A 44 -2.68 21.58 5.53
N PHE A 45 -3.90 21.51 6.11
CA PHE A 45 -4.81 22.65 6.23
C PHE A 45 -4.86 23.24 7.64
N ILE A 46 -4.11 22.68 8.60
CA ILE A 46 -4.13 23.07 10.02
C ILE A 46 -5.57 22.96 10.59
N PHE A 47 -6.30 21.92 10.19
CA PHE A 47 -7.66 21.69 10.68
C PHE A 47 -7.64 21.21 12.12
N THR A 48 -8.47 21.84 12.95
CA THR A 48 -8.64 21.50 14.37
C THR A 48 -10.11 21.46 14.75
N GLY A 49 -10.42 20.78 15.84
CA GLY A 49 -11.78 20.73 16.37
C GLY A 49 -12.79 20.11 15.41
N GLU A 50 -13.90 20.82 15.14
CA GLU A 50 -14.97 20.34 14.27
C GLU A 50 -14.57 20.28 12.78
N ASP A 51 -13.62 21.11 12.36
CA ASP A 51 -13.15 21.14 10.97
C ASP A 51 -12.25 19.95 10.62
N ALA A 52 -11.60 19.35 11.62
CA ALA A 52 -10.69 18.25 11.42
C ALA A 52 -11.36 16.99 10.86
N MET A 53 -10.68 16.31 9.95
CA MET A 53 -11.05 14.96 9.52
C MET A 53 -10.88 13.99 10.68
N SER A 54 -11.90 13.20 10.93
CA SER A 54 -11.94 12.26 12.04
C SER A 54 -11.23 10.95 11.67
N GLN A 55 -10.16 10.60 12.38
CA GLN A 55 -9.47 9.32 12.25
C GLN A 55 -10.38 8.14 12.62
N SER A 56 -11.30 8.34 13.60
CA SER A 56 -12.30 7.33 13.96
C SER A 56 -13.31 7.11 12.84
N ALA A 57 -13.74 8.18 12.15
CA ALA A 57 -14.63 8.04 11.00
C ALA A 57 -13.94 7.33 9.82
N ALA A 58 -12.66 7.61 9.57
CA ALA A 58 -11.89 6.90 8.56
C ALA A 58 -11.79 5.40 8.86
N LEU A 59 -11.54 5.04 10.12
CA LEU A 59 -11.51 3.64 10.57
C LEU A 59 -12.89 2.96 10.43
N PHE A 60 -13.96 3.66 10.77
CA PHE A 60 -15.34 3.20 10.54
C PHE A 60 -15.60 2.95 9.05
N GLY A 61 -15.26 3.94 8.20
CA GLY A 61 -15.41 3.85 6.75
C GLY A 61 -14.62 2.70 6.14
N ALA A 62 -13.40 2.47 6.60
CA ALA A 62 -12.57 1.36 6.17
C ALA A 62 -13.20 -0.01 6.51
N GLY A 63 -13.75 -0.14 7.72
CA GLY A 63 -14.49 -1.34 8.14
C GLY A 63 -15.74 -1.60 7.29
N VAL A 64 -16.55 -0.57 7.05
CA VAL A 64 -17.76 -0.67 6.21
C VAL A 64 -17.38 -0.98 4.76
N GLY A 65 -16.39 -0.28 4.19
CA GLY A 65 -15.90 -0.52 2.84
C GLY A 65 -15.40 -1.95 2.65
N THR A 66 -14.66 -2.48 3.62
CA THR A 66 -14.18 -3.87 3.61
C THR A 66 -15.33 -4.87 3.62
N ILE A 67 -16.38 -4.67 4.45
CA ILE A 67 -17.54 -5.57 4.46
C ILE A 67 -18.22 -5.58 3.09
N ILE A 68 -18.39 -4.41 2.47
CA ILE A 68 -18.98 -4.29 1.13
C ILE A 68 -18.09 -5.03 0.10
N TYR A 69 -16.78 -4.84 0.16
CA TYR A 69 -15.85 -5.54 -0.70
C TYR A 69 -15.98 -7.06 -0.59
N LEU A 70 -16.04 -7.59 0.65
CA LEU A 70 -16.21 -9.02 0.90
C LEU A 70 -17.51 -9.57 0.33
N LEU A 71 -18.60 -8.79 0.36
CA LEU A 71 -19.87 -9.17 -0.25
C LEU A 71 -19.77 -9.30 -1.77
N PHE A 72 -19.17 -8.32 -2.45
CA PHE A 72 -19.00 -8.35 -3.91
C PHE A 72 -18.03 -9.44 -4.37
N THR A 73 -16.98 -9.71 -3.61
CA THR A 73 -16.03 -10.80 -3.89
C THR A 73 -16.53 -12.18 -3.43
N ARG A 74 -17.79 -12.25 -2.97
CA ARG A 74 -18.41 -13.49 -2.49
C ARG A 74 -17.58 -14.19 -1.42
N PHE A 75 -16.93 -13.44 -0.56
CA PHE A 75 -16.03 -13.93 0.47
C PHE A 75 -14.90 -14.82 -0.07
N LYS A 76 -14.31 -14.48 -1.22
CA LYS A 76 -13.21 -15.23 -1.82
C LYS A 76 -11.87 -14.48 -1.82
N SER A 77 -11.87 -13.16 -1.68
CA SER A 77 -10.65 -12.35 -1.65
C SER A 77 -10.39 -11.80 -0.24
N PRO A 78 -9.39 -12.33 0.49
CA PRO A 78 -9.10 -11.95 1.87
C PRO A 78 -8.25 -10.68 1.95
N VAL A 79 -8.79 -9.55 1.49
CA VAL A 79 -8.17 -8.23 1.55
C VAL A 79 -8.99 -7.30 2.43
N PHE A 80 -8.29 -6.45 3.20
CA PHE A 80 -8.88 -5.34 3.91
C PHE A 80 -8.72 -4.06 3.08
N LEU A 81 -9.80 -3.27 2.97
CA LEU A 81 -9.78 -1.95 2.33
C LEU A 81 -9.51 -0.86 3.37
N GLY A 82 -8.65 0.08 3.03
CA GLY A 82 -8.40 1.23 3.91
C GLY A 82 -8.17 2.53 3.13
N SER A 83 -7.89 3.61 3.85
CA SER A 83 -7.76 4.96 3.30
C SER A 83 -6.65 5.04 2.25
N SER A 84 -6.98 5.42 1.02
CA SER A 84 -6.04 5.44 -0.11
C SER A 84 -5.13 6.66 -0.08
N PHE A 85 -3.83 6.42 -0.10
CA PHE A 85 -2.79 7.47 -0.22
C PHE A 85 -2.78 8.10 -1.62
N ALA A 86 -3.13 7.35 -2.66
CA ALA A 86 -3.14 7.85 -4.04
C ALA A 86 -4.09 9.03 -4.22
N PHE A 87 -5.19 9.08 -3.46
CA PHE A 87 -6.15 10.17 -3.52
C PHE A 87 -5.79 11.40 -2.67
N LEU A 88 -4.67 11.42 -1.93
CA LEU A 88 -4.30 12.56 -1.09
C LEU A 88 -4.25 13.87 -1.89
N GLY A 89 -3.59 13.90 -3.05
CA GLY A 89 -3.56 15.07 -3.91
C GLY A 89 -4.96 15.53 -4.33
N SER A 90 -5.85 14.59 -4.65
CA SER A 90 -7.25 14.88 -4.98
C SER A 90 -8.04 15.42 -3.79
N MET A 91 -7.78 14.90 -2.58
CA MET A 91 -8.38 15.37 -1.33
C MET A 91 -7.90 16.78 -0.98
N PHE A 92 -6.60 17.07 -1.14
CA PHE A 92 -6.07 18.42 -1.01
C PHE A 92 -6.74 19.39 -1.99
N ALA A 93 -6.88 19.00 -3.27
CA ALA A 93 -7.55 19.81 -4.27
C ALA A 93 -9.03 20.03 -3.94
N ALA A 94 -9.73 19.04 -3.35
CA ALA A 94 -11.12 19.16 -2.94
C ALA A 94 -11.30 20.23 -1.86
N PHE A 95 -10.45 20.27 -0.84
CA PHE A 95 -10.51 21.30 0.20
C PHE A 95 -10.03 22.66 -0.30
N ALA A 96 -8.94 22.71 -1.07
CA ALA A 96 -8.40 23.95 -1.61
C ALA A 96 -9.34 24.66 -2.59
N GLY A 97 -10.15 23.90 -3.35
CA GLY A 97 -11.16 24.44 -4.28
C GLY A 97 -12.52 24.73 -3.65
N ALA A 98 -12.73 24.37 -2.39
CA ALA A 98 -14.00 24.50 -1.70
C ALA A 98 -14.20 25.93 -1.14
N VAL A 99 -15.44 26.39 -1.12
CA VAL A 99 -15.83 27.68 -0.51
C VAL A 99 -15.99 27.59 0.99
N SER A 100 -16.13 26.40 1.54
CA SER A 100 -16.18 26.11 2.97
C SER A 100 -15.66 24.71 3.24
N VAL A 101 -15.33 24.41 4.50
CA VAL A 101 -14.87 23.09 4.92
C VAL A 101 -15.96 22.02 4.66
N ASN A 102 -17.24 22.36 4.87
CA ASN A 102 -18.36 21.46 4.56
C ASN A 102 -18.44 21.10 3.08
N VAL A 103 -18.22 22.09 2.20
CA VAL A 103 -18.16 21.86 0.74
C VAL A 103 -16.96 21.00 0.38
N GLY A 104 -15.82 21.16 1.06
CA GLY A 104 -14.68 20.26 0.94
C GLY A 104 -15.05 18.81 1.28
N TYR A 105 -15.75 18.57 2.38
CA TYR A 105 -16.24 17.24 2.75
C TYR A 105 -17.23 16.67 1.73
N LEU A 106 -18.13 17.49 1.18
CA LEU A 106 -19.00 17.06 0.08
C LEU A 106 -18.17 16.66 -1.15
N GLY A 107 -17.11 17.41 -1.44
CA GLY A 107 -16.18 17.12 -2.53
C GLY A 107 -15.46 15.77 -2.37
N LEU A 108 -15.08 15.39 -1.16
CA LEU A 108 -14.50 14.06 -0.88
C LEU A 108 -15.48 12.94 -1.25
N ILE A 109 -16.77 13.09 -0.87
CA ILE A 109 -17.80 12.09 -1.17
C ILE A 109 -18.07 12.04 -2.68
N ILE A 110 -18.26 13.18 -3.34
CA ILE A 110 -18.48 13.25 -4.79
C ILE A 110 -17.28 12.64 -5.53
N GLY A 111 -16.06 12.99 -5.11
CA GLY A 111 -14.84 12.47 -5.71
C GLY A 111 -14.73 10.95 -5.61
N ALA A 112 -15.01 10.40 -4.43
CA ALA A 112 -15.02 8.94 -4.23
C ALA A 112 -16.11 8.24 -5.07
N ILE A 113 -17.29 8.88 -5.21
CA ILE A 113 -18.36 8.35 -6.08
C ILE A 113 -17.90 8.35 -7.54
N LEU A 114 -17.27 9.43 -8.01
CA LEU A 114 -16.75 9.51 -9.38
C LEU A 114 -15.64 8.46 -9.62
N ALA A 115 -14.70 8.32 -8.70
CA ALA A 115 -13.64 7.31 -8.78
C ALA A 115 -14.22 5.89 -8.76
N GLY A 116 -15.15 5.60 -7.87
CA GLY A 116 -15.81 4.30 -7.80
C GLY A 116 -16.66 4.00 -9.04
N LEU A 117 -17.29 5.01 -9.67
CA LEU A 117 -17.98 4.84 -10.96
C LEU A 117 -17.00 4.45 -12.08
N VAL A 118 -15.77 4.98 -12.09
CA VAL A 118 -14.73 4.50 -13.01
C VAL A 118 -14.48 3.01 -12.81
N TYR A 119 -14.39 2.53 -11.58
CA TYR A 119 -14.23 1.10 -11.28
C TYR A 119 -15.43 0.27 -11.75
N VAL A 120 -16.64 0.75 -11.57
CA VAL A 120 -17.85 0.08 -12.09
C VAL A 120 -17.80 -0.03 -13.61
N VAL A 121 -17.39 1.04 -14.31
CA VAL A 121 -17.24 1.02 -15.77
C VAL A 121 -16.13 0.05 -16.20
N LEU A 122 -14.98 0.09 -15.53
CA LEU A 122 -13.88 -0.84 -15.80
C LEU A 122 -14.29 -2.29 -15.55
N ALA A 123 -15.02 -2.57 -14.48
CA ALA A 123 -15.55 -3.91 -14.19
C ALA A 123 -16.50 -4.40 -15.29
N MET A 124 -17.38 -3.53 -15.80
CA MET A 124 -18.26 -3.86 -16.93
C MET A 124 -17.45 -4.14 -18.21
N ILE A 125 -16.41 -3.36 -18.50
CA ILE A 125 -15.53 -3.58 -19.65
C ILE A 125 -14.78 -4.90 -19.50
N VAL A 126 -14.22 -5.19 -18.30
CA VAL A 126 -13.51 -6.46 -18.01
C VAL A 126 -14.46 -7.65 -18.20
N LYS A 127 -15.69 -7.54 -17.71
CA LYS A 127 -16.70 -8.58 -17.85
C LYS A 127 -17.09 -8.84 -19.32
N ALA A 128 -17.14 -7.81 -20.14
CA ALA A 128 -17.55 -7.90 -21.55
C ALA A 128 -16.39 -8.28 -22.48
N CYS A 129 -15.20 -7.73 -22.27
CA CYS A 129 -14.06 -7.81 -23.19
C CYS A 129 -12.89 -8.63 -22.65
N GLY A 130 -12.97 -9.14 -21.38
CA GLY A 130 -11.86 -9.81 -20.72
C GLY A 130 -10.75 -8.83 -20.30
N THR A 131 -9.58 -9.37 -19.95
CA THR A 131 -8.47 -8.62 -19.34
C THR A 131 -7.33 -8.27 -20.31
N ARG A 132 -7.32 -8.84 -21.54
CA ARG A 132 -6.20 -8.69 -22.49
C ARG A 132 -5.87 -7.24 -22.87
N TRP A 133 -6.88 -6.38 -22.96
CA TRP A 133 -6.68 -4.95 -23.29
C TRP A 133 -5.90 -4.19 -22.21
N ILE A 134 -6.02 -4.63 -20.94
CA ILE A 134 -5.32 -4.01 -19.80
C ILE A 134 -3.82 -4.18 -19.97
N ASN A 135 -3.35 -5.38 -20.32
CA ASN A 135 -1.94 -5.67 -20.53
C ASN A 135 -1.33 -4.81 -21.67
N LYS A 136 -2.15 -4.42 -22.65
CA LYS A 136 -1.71 -3.59 -23.76
C LYS A 136 -1.58 -2.12 -23.39
N ILE A 137 -2.52 -1.58 -22.60
CA ILE A 137 -2.53 -0.17 -22.20
C ILE A 137 -1.67 0.07 -20.98
N MET A 138 -1.73 -0.86 -20.01
CA MET A 138 -1.07 -0.75 -18.70
C MET A 138 -0.23 -2.01 -18.41
N PRO A 139 0.85 -2.25 -19.16
CA PRO A 139 1.80 -3.33 -18.84
C PRO A 139 2.58 -3.00 -17.55
N ALA A 140 3.33 -3.97 -17.02
CA ALA A 140 4.13 -3.80 -15.79
C ALA A 140 5.08 -2.60 -15.85
N VAL A 141 5.62 -2.28 -17.04
CA VAL A 141 6.48 -1.12 -17.28
C VAL A 141 5.78 0.23 -17.07
N VAL A 142 4.43 0.27 -17.14
CA VAL A 142 3.62 1.45 -16.82
C VAL A 142 3.13 1.38 -15.37
N ILE A 143 2.57 0.24 -14.96
CA ILE A 143 1.98 0.06 -13.62
C ILE A 143 3.03 0.26 -12.52
N GLY A 144 4.19 -0.40 -12.64
CA GLY A 144 5.23 -0.39 -11.62
C GLY A 144 5.70 1.01 -11.22
N PRO A 145 6.20 1.82 -12.17
CA PRO A 145 6.60 3.20 -11.87
C PRO A 145 5.44 4.07 -11.39
N THR A 146 4.22 3.85 -11.91
CA THR A 146 3.03 4.62 -11.48
C THR A 146 2.69 4.35 -10.02
N VAL A 147 2.76 3.10 -9.57
CA VAL A 147 2.59 2.76 -8.14
C VAL A 147 3.77 3.32 -7.32
N ALA A 148 5.00 3.26 -7.84
CA ALA A 148 6.16 3.79 -7.13
C ALA A 148 6.05 5.30 -6.86
N ILE A 149 5.55 6.08 -7.82
CA ILE A 149 5.40 7.54 -7.63
C ILE A 149 4.33 7.90 -6.60
N ILE A 150 3.35 7.03 -6.28
CA ILE A 150 2.40 7.30 -5.19
C ILE A 150 3.18 7.51 -3.89
N GLY A 151 4.10 6.59 -3.56
CA GLY A 151 4.93 6.75 -2.37
C GLY A 151 5.94 7.89 -2.46
N LEU A 152 6.59 8.05 -3.61
CA LEU A 152 7.65 9.06 -3.80
C LEU A 152 7.12 10.49 -3.81
N SER A 153 5.94 10.76 -4.39
CA SER A 153 5.32 12.09 -4.41
C SER A 153 4.93 12.59 -3.01
N LEU A 154 4.67 11.66 -2.10
CA LEU A 154 4.33 11.97 -0.70
C LEU A 154 5.55 12.15 0.22
N ALA A 155 6.76 11.90 -0.28
CA ALA A 155 7.98 12.01 0.53
C ALA A 155 8.14 13.40 1.17
N GLY A 156 7.81 14.47 0.44
CA GLY A 156 7.84 15.84 0.94
C GLY A 156 6.94 16.04 2.17
N ASN A 157 5.74 15.46 2.15
CA ASN A 157 4.81 15.54 3.28
C ASN A 157 5.36 14.81 4.52
N ALA A 158 5.93 13.60 4.34
CA ALA A 158 6.53 12.86 5.45
C ALA A 158 7.69 13.61 6.09
N ILE A 159 8.54 14.25 5.30
CA ILE A 159 9.65 15.07 5.80
C ILE A 159 9.14 16.37 6.47
N GLY A 160 8.10 17.00 5.90
CA GLY A 160 7.45 18.16 6.52
C GLY A 160 6.89 17.82 7.89
N ASP A 161 6.14 16.73 8.00
CA ASP A 161 5.59 16.23 9.26
C ASP A 161 6.68 15.84 10.26
N LEU A 162 7.76 15.20 9.78
CA LEU A 162 8.92 14.84 10.62
C LEU A 162 9.56 16.07 11.29
N ASN A 163 9.61 17.20 10.58
CA ASN A 163 10.09 18.47 11.09
C ASN A 163 9.03 19.24 11.91
N GLY A 164 7.85 18.65 12.13
CA GLY A 164 6.75 19.25 12.88
C GLY A 164 6.04 20.38 12.14
N ASN A 165 6.27 20.55 10.82
CA ASN A 165 5.72 21.63 9.99
C ASN A 165 5.94 23.05 10.57
N ILE A 166 6.95 23.20 11.42
CA ILE A 166 7.28 24.46 12.09
C ILE A 166 8.49 25.07 11.38
N GLY A 167 8.28 26.19 10.71
CA GLY A 167 9.32 26.97 10.07
C GLY A 167 9.57 28.30 10.80
N GLY A 168 10.81 28.74 10.86
CA GLY A 168 11.18 30.07 11.34
C GLY A 168 12.27 30.07 12.40
N ALA A 169 12.94 31.22 12.54
CA ALA A 169 13.95 31.44 13.57
C ALA A 169 13.32 31.40 14.98
N GLY A 170 13.93 30.67 15.90
CA GLY A 170 13.45 30.51 17.28
C GLY A 170 12.75 29.17 17.58
N TYR A 171 12.44 28.36 16.56
CA TYR A 171 11.82 27.05 16.75
C TYR A 171 12.80 25.87 16.60
N GLU A 172 14.11 26.14 16.58
CA GLU A 172 15.14 25.12 16.34
C GLU A 172 15.07 23.95 17.33
N TRP A 173 14.81 24.21 18.61
CA TRP A 173 14.67 23.18 19.63
C TRP A 173 13.39 22.37 19.47
N VAL A 174 12.31 22.98 18.98
CA VAL A 174 11.04 22.28 18.70
C VAL A 174 11.23 21.37 17.50
N ASN A 175 11.87 21.85 16.43
CA ASN A 175 12.18 21.04 15.26
C ASN A 175 13.11 19.86 15.61
N ALA A 176 14.13 20.10 16.46
CA ALA A 176 15.02 19.04 16.93
C ALA A 176 14.26 17.99 17.77
N ALA A 177 13.34 18.41 18.63
CA ALA A 177 12.50 17.51 19.41
C ALA A 177 11.55 16.70 18.52
N CYS A 178 10.92 17.35 17.54
CA CYS A 178 10.07 16.68 16.54
C CYS A 178 10.87 15.66 15.74
N LEU A 179 12.02 16.06 15.20
CA LEU A 179 12.92 15.17 14.46
C LEU A 179 13.34 13.96 15.30
N PHE A 180 13.69 14.18 16.57
CA PHE A 180 14.03 13.10 17.49
C PHE A 180 12.88 12.11 17.65
N CYS A 181 11.65 12.58 17.94
CA CYS A 181 10.48 11.72 18.09
C CYS A 181 10.18 10.93 16.82
N GLY A 182 10.25 11.59 15.66
CA GLY A 182 10.01 10.94 14.37
C GLY A 182 11.07 9.91 14.01
N LEU A 183 12.34 10.19 14.29
CA LEU A 183 13.42 9.20 14.09
C LEU A 183 13.31 8.02 15.05
N VAL A 184 12.92 8.23 16.32
CA VAL A 184 12.61 7.14 17.26
C VAL A 184 11.50 6.26 16.68
N THR A 185 10.44 6.87 16.13
CA THR A 185 9.35 6.14 15.48
C THR A 185 9.85 5.30 14.31
N LEU A 186 10.61 5.92 13.41
CA LEU A 186 11.15 5.26 12.20
C LEU A 186 12.06 4.09 12.58
N PHE A 187 13.04 4.31 13.46
CA PHE A 187 13.98 3.27 13.84
C PHE A 187 13.33 2.15 14.67
N ALA A 188 12.38 2.48 15.55
CA ALA A 188 11.61 1.47 16.25
C ALA A 188 10.79 0.59 15.29
N THR A 189 10.19 1.20 14.25
CA THR A 189 9.49 0.48 13.18
C THR A 189 10.45 -0.47 12.45
N ILE A 190 11.62 0.02 12.03
CA ILE A 190 12.63 -0.77 11.32
C ILE A 190 13.13 -1.93 12.20
N CYS A 191 13.53 -1.64 13.43
CA CYS A 191 14.02 -2.66 14.37
C CYS A 191 12.96 -3.73 14.65
N CYS A 192 11.71 -3.31 14.82
CA CYS A 192 10.59 -4.23 15.05
C CYS A 192 10.34 -5.11 13.81
N SER A 193 10.41 -4.56 12.61
CA SER A 193 10.21 -5.29 11.35
C SER A 193 11.32 -6.32 11.11
N ILE A 194 12.58 -5.98 11.39
CA ILE A 194 13.74 -6.83 11.10
C ILE A 194 13.98 -7.85 12.23
N PHE A 195 14.08 -7.37 13.47
CA PHE A 195 14.48 -8.17 14.62
C PHE A 195 13.29 -8.72 15.42
N GLY A 196 12.08 -8.23 15.14
CA GLY A 196 10.86 -8.67 15.80
C GLY A 196 10.60 -10.16 15.59
N LYS A 197 10.06 -10.82 16.63
CA LYS A 197 9.68 -12.23 16.55
C LYS A 197 8.16 -12.36 16.57
N LYS A 198 7.63 -13.30 15.77
CA LYS A 198 6.20 -13.62 15.73
C LYS A 198 5.32 -12.35 15.60
N MET A 199 4.50 -12.07 16.60
CA MET A 199 3.54 -10.97 16.66
C MET A 199 4.18 -9.58 16.44
N LEU A 200 5.37 -9.32 17.03
CA LEU A 200 6.01 -8.01 16.91
C LEU A 200 6.38 -7.68 15.45
N LYS A 201 6.82 -8.67 14.68
CA LYS A 201 7.17 -8.49 13.27
C LYS A 201 5.96 -8.12 12.40
N MET A 202 4.74 -8.40 12.87
CA MET A 202 3.49 -8.16 12.11
C MET A 202 2.91 -6.76 12.33
N ILE A 203 3.30 -6.07 13.42
CA ILE A 203 2.75 -4.77 13.79
C ILE A 203 3.85 -3.70 13.97
N PRO A 204 4.85 -3.61 13.06
CA PRO A 204 6.01 -2.75 13.26
C PRO A 204 5.62 -1.27 13.33
N PHE A 205 4.64 -0.82 12.55
CA PHE A 205 4.19 0.57 12.51
C PHE A 205 3.56 0.99 13.84
N ILE A 206 2.74 0.15 14.45
CA ILE A 206 2.12 0.46 15.76
C ILE A 206 3.17 0.52 16.86
N ILE A 207 4.15 -0.38 16.85
CA ILE A 207 5.26 -0.33 17.80
C ILE A 207 6.09 0.94 17.60
N GLY A 208 6.34 1.33 16.36
CA GLY A 208 7.01 2.60 16.04
C GLY A 208 6.23 3.80 16.56
N ILE A 209 4.92 3.88 16.28
CA ILE A 209 4.05 4.95 16.80
C ILE A 209 4.10 4.99 18.31
N ALA A 210 3.97 3.84 18.99
CA ALA A 210 4.01 3.78 20.44
C ALA A 210 5.35 4.29 21.01
N ALA A 211 6.47 3.90 20.41
CA ALA A 211 7.80 4.37 20.83
C ALA A 211 7.96 5.89 20.63
N GLY A 212 7.55 6.41 19.47
CA GLY A 212 7.59 7.86 19.20
C GLY A 212 6.63 8.64 20.08
N TYR A 213 5.43 8.11 20.34
CA TYR A 213 4.46 8.72 21.25
C TYR A 213 4.99 8.79 22.68
N ILE A 214 5.65 7.72 23.16
CA ILE A 214 6.31 7.73 24.46
C ILE A 214 7.42 8.78 24.51
N ALA A 215 8.25 8.89 23.47
CA ALA A 215 9.29 9.91 23.38
C ALA A 215 8.69 11.33 23.42
N ALA A 216 7.63 11.58 22.65
CA ALA A 216 6.91 12.85 22.64
C ALA A 216 6.26 13.16 24.00
N THR A 217 5.73 12.14 24.69
CA THR A 217 5.18 12.28 26.05
C THR A 217 6.26 12.70 27.06
N VAL A 218 7.44 12.10 26.99
CA VAL A 218 8.58 12.44 27.86
C VAL A 218 9.01 13.89 27.60
N ILE A 219 9.13 14.32 26.34
CA ILE A 219 9.49 15.70 25.99
C ILE A 219 8.42 16.67 26.49
N THR A 220 7.13 16.37 26.27
CA THR A 220 6.01 17.18 26.77
C THR A 220 6.03 17.29 28.30
N ALA A 221 6.34 16.22 29.02
CA ALA A 221 6.47 16.24 30.47
C ALA A 221 7.63 17.14 30.91
N ILE A 222 8.80 17.02 30.28
CA ILE A 222 9.97 17.89 30.55
C ILE A 222 9.61 19.35 30.27
N ALA A 223 8.91 19.63 29.18
CA ALA A 223 8.45 20.96 28.80
C ALA A 223 7.51 21.56 29.85
N HIS A 224 6.59 20.74 30.36
CA HIS A 224 5.64 21.17 31.41
C HIS A 224 6.36 21.56 32.71
N PHE A 225 7.30 20.72 33.17
CA PHE A 225 8.10 21.02 34.39
C PHE A 225 9.07 22.19 34.19
N GLY A 226 9.64 22.34 32.97
CA GLY A 226 10.56 23.42 32.61
C GLY A 226 9.87 24.70 32.20
N LYS A 227 8.54 24.75 32.10
CA LYS A 227 7.74 25.87 31.59
C LYS A 227 8.09 26.30 30.16
N PHE A 228 8.47 25.35 29.33
CA PHE A 228 8.75 25.55 27.89
C PHE A 228 7.51 25.21 27.07
N GLU A 229 6.51 26.08 27.00
CA GLU A 229 5.22 25.84 26.35
C GLU A 229 5.35 25.42 24.87
N SER A 230 6.37 25.89 24.18
CA SER A 230 6.65 25.57 22.78
C SER A 230 7.00 24.09 22.52
N LEU A 231 7.44 23.36 23.54
CA LEU A 231 7.78 21.93 23.48
C LEU A 231 6.64 21.00 23.88
N ASN A 232 5.42 21.50 24.05
CA ASN A 232 4.23 20.70 24.29
C ASN A 232 3.78 20.03 22.99
N LEU A 233 4.35 18.84 22.69
CA LEU A 233 4.05 18.10 21.46
C LEU A 233 2.70 17.37 21.52
N ILE A 234 2.23 17.02 22.73
CA ILE A 234 0.98 16.28 22.93
C ILE A 234 0.01 17.13 23.74
N HIS A 235 -1.19 17.32 23.19
CA HIS A 235 -2.27 18.05 23.84
C HIS A 235 -3.21 17.10 24.59
N PHE A 236 -2.88 16.74 25.84
CA PHE A 236 -3.69 15.82 26.66
C PHE A 236 -5.08 16.38 27.02
N GLU A 237 -5.35 17.64 26.75
CA GLU A 237 -6.67 18.25 26.98
C GLU A 237 -7.77 17.59 26.14
N ALA A 238 -7.44 17.00 25.00
CA ALA A 238 -8.37 16.24 24.16
C ALA A 238 -9.08 15.11 24.95
N PHE A 239 -8.43 14.54 25.97
CA PHE A 239 -9.02 13.49 26.81
C PHE A 239 -10.12 14.02 27.77
N LYS A 240 -10.24 15.33 27.95
CA LYS A 240 -11.33 15.90 28.77
C LYS A 240 -12.66 15.91 28.03
N ASN A 241 -12.62 15.97 26.67
CA ASN A 241 -13.79 16.08 25.81
C ASN A 241 -13.86 14.95 24.80
N MET A 242 -13.72 13.71 25.25
CA MET A 242 -13.74 12.52 24.38
C MET A 242 -15.12 12.32 23.75
N GLN A 243 -15.12 12.01 22.45
CA GLN A 243 -16.36 11.69 21.71
C GLN A 243 -16.50 10.18 21.52
N TRP A 244 -17.65 9.63 21.94
CA TRP A 244 -17.96 8.20 21.85
C TRP A 244 -18.55 7.76 20.51
N TYR A 245 -18.64 8.66 19.57
CA TYR A 245 -19.12 8.37 18.23
C TYR A 245 -18.16 8.99 17.18
N PRO A 246 -17.96 8.30 16.05
CA PRO A 246 -17.15 8.86 14.98
C PRO A 246 -17.87 10.06 14.35
N ASN A 247 -17.15 11.15 14.09
CA ASN A 247 -17.66 12.31 13.35
C ASN A 247 -17.79 11.95 11.87
N LEU A 248 -18.92 11.34 11.51
CA LEU A 248 -19.15 10.85 10.15
C LEU A 248 -19.19 12.01 9.15
N VAL A 249 -18.45 11.85 8.07
CA VAL A 249 -18.28 12.89 7.04
C VAL A 249 -19.58 13.22 6.31
N CYS A 250 -20.47 12.25 6.12
CA CYS A 250 -21.78 12.50 5.52
C CYS A 250 -22.57 13.58 6.27
N ILE A 251 -22.48 13.63 7.62
CA ILE A 251 -23.18 14.63 8.42
C ILE A 251 -22.64 16.03 8.13
N LYS A 252 -21.30 16.19 8.05
CA LYS A 252 -20.64 17.46 7.70
C LYS A 252 -20.96 17.87 6.26
N ALA A 253 -20.93 16.93 5.33
CA ALA A 253 -21.24 17.17 3.93
C ALA A 253 -22.66 17.68 3.69
N PHE A 254 -23.65 17.27 4.52
CA PHE A 254 -24.99 17.86 4.46
C PHE A 254 -25.02 19.35 4.79
N GLY A 255 -24.07 19.84 5.59
CA GLY A 255 -23.89 21.29 5.84
C GLY A 255 -23.56 22.09 4.58
N ALA A 256 -22.91 21.48 3.60
CA ALA A 256 -22.50 22.13 2.34
C ALA A 256 -23.69 22.73 1.55
N PHE A 257 -24.88 22.15 1.65
CA PHE A 257 -26.08 22.67 0.97
C PHE A 257 -26.50 24.06 1.44
N LYS A 258 -26.04 24.50 2.63
CA LYS A 258 -26.25 25.86 3.13
C LYS A 258 -25.21 26.83 2.60
N ASP A 259 -24.02 26.33 2.28
CA ASP A 259 -22.85 27.14 1.92
C ASP A 259 -22.76 27.37 0.39
N ILE A 260 -23.40 26.51 -0.41
CA ILE A 260 -23.46 26.64 -1.87
C ILE A 260 -24.53 27.66 -2.25
N THR A 261 -24.11 28.84 -2.70
CA THR A 261 -25.01 29.96 -3.00
C THR A 261 -25.43 30.05 -4.45
N SER A 262 -24.71 29.42 -5.39
CA SER A 262 -25.03 29.44 -6.81
C SER A 262 -24.76 28.11 -7.52
N VAL A 263 -25.61 27.78 -8.49
CA VAL A 263 -25.48 26.58 -9.34
C VAL A 263 -24.19 26.61 -10.14
N GLY A 264 -23.79 27.78 -10.66
CA GLY A 264 -22.55 27.93 -11.44
C GLY A 264 -21.30 27.63 -10.59
N GLN A 265 -21.28 28.05 -9.32
CA GLN A 265 -20.21 27.76 -8.38
C GLN A 265 -20.09 26.26 -8.10
N PHE A 266 -21.24 25.59 -7.92
CA PHE A 266 -21.26 24.13 -7.75
C PHE A 266 -20.74 23.40 -8.99
N PHE A 267 -21.12 23.80 -10.20
CA PHE A 267 -20.62 23.16 -11.42
C PHE A 267 -19.12 23.33 -11.61
N THR A 268 -18.57 24.50 -11.31
CA THR A 268 -17.11 24.72 -11.39
C THR A 268 -16.38 23.83 -10.37
N TYR A 269 -16.91 23.76 -9.15
CA TYR A 269 -16.36 22.89 -8.10
C TYR A 269 -16.45 21.41 -8.48
N PHE A 270 -17.58 20.97 -9.05
CA PHE A 270 -17.76 19.61 -9.54
C PHE A 270 -16.69 19.22 -10.58
N TRP A 271 -16.37 20.12 -11.52
CA TRP A 271 -15.30 19.84 -12.49
C TRP A 271 -13.92 19.77 -11.85
N THR A 272 -13.65 20.54 -10.81
CA THR A 272 -12.42 20.43 -10.03
C THR A 272 -12.31 19.03 -9.42
N ILE A 273 -13.39 18.54 -8.81
CA ILE A 273 -13.44 17.20 -8.23
C ILE A 273 -13.32 16.12 -9.31
N PHE A 274 -14.04 16.26 -10.42
CA PHE A 274 -14.00 15.30 -11.54
C PHE A 274 -12.57 15.11 -12.08
N ILE A 275 -11.88 16.21 -12.39
CA ILE A 275 -10.52 16.17 -12.94
C ILE A 275 -9.50 15.73 -11.88
N GLY A 276 -9.75 16.03 -10.61
CA GLY A 276 -8.88 15.58 -9.52
C GLY A 276 -8.99 14.08 -9.24
N TYR A 277 -10.18 13.49 -9.33
CA TYR A 277 -10.39 12.10 -8.88
C TYR A 277 -10.41 11.06 -10.00
N VAL A 278 -11.05 11.38 -11.15
CA VAL A 278 -11.24 10.40 -12.22
C VAL A 278 -9.92 9.85 -12.79
N PRO A 279 -8.90 10.68 -13.11
CA PRO A 279 -7.63 10.14 -13.58
C PRO A 279 -6.89 9.33 -12.52
N VAL A 280 -6.98 9.71 -11.23
CA VAL A 280 -6.35 8.97 -10.13
C VAL A 280 -7.00 7.60 -9.94
N ALA A 281 -8.28 7.44 -10.26
CA ALA A 281 -8.93 6.12 -10.22
C ALA A 281 -8.24 5.09 -11.13
N PHE A 282 -7.66 5.50 -12.27
CA PHE A 282 -6.87 4.60 -13.12
C PHE A 282 -5.52 4.22 -12.48
N VAL A 283 -4.95 5.10 -11.67
CA VAL A 283 -3.73 4.80 -10.91
C VAL A 283 -4.03 3.74 -9.86
N VAL A 284 -5.11 3.93 -9.08
CA VAL A 284 -5.54 2.99 -8.04
C VAL A 284 -6.02 1.66 -8.64
N PHE A 285 -6.54 1.69 -9.87
CA PHE A 285 -6.82 0.46 -10.62
C PHE A 285 -5.54 -0.36 -10.90
N ALA A 286 -4.42 0.31 -11.22
CA ALA A 286 -3.14 -0.38 -11.35
C ALA A 286 -2.66 -0.99 -10.03
N GLU A 287 -2.80 -0.27 -8.92
CA GLU A 287 -2.52 -0.74 -7.57
C GLU A 287 -3.37 -1.96 -7.21
N HIS A 288 -4.67 -1.90 -7.49
CA HIS A 288 -5.61 -3.02 -7.29
C HIS A 288 -5.16 -4.30 -7.99
N ILE A 289 -4.74 -4.21 -9.26
CA ILE A 289 -4.23 -5.36 -10.01
C ILE A 289 -2.95 -5.92 -9.35
N ALA A 290 -2.03 -5.02 -8.97
CA ALA A 290 -0.77 -5.41 -8.34
C ALA A 290 -1.01 -6.16 -7.01
N ASP A 291 -1.90 -5.63 -6.17
CA ASP A 291 -2.26 -6.21 -4.89
C ASP A 291 -2.91 -7.59 -5.03
N HIS A 292 -3.84 -7.72 -5.98
CA HIS A 292 -4.51 -9.00 -6.22
C HIS A 292 -3.56 -10.06 -6.78
N LYS A 293 -2.60 -9.68 -7.62
CA LYS A 293 -1.55 -10.61 -8.08
C LYS A 293 -0.65 -11.04 -6.94
N ASN A 294 -0.20 -10.09 -6.12
CA ASN A 294 0.64 -10.39 -4.97
C ASN A 294 -0.09 -11.34 -4.00
N LEU A 295 -1.35 -11.05 -3.69
CA LEU A 295 -2.14 -11.94 -2.83
C LEU A 295 -2.39 -13.29 -3.48
N SER A 296 -2.67 -13.34 -4.79
CA SER A 296 -2.87 -14.59 -5.54
C SER A 296 -1.67 -15.54 -5.41
N SER A 297 -0.45 -14.98 -5.50
CA SER A 297 0.78 -15.76 -5.32
C SER A 297 0.93 -16.30 -3.88
N ILE A 298 0.52 -15.52 -2.87
CA ILE A 298 0.59 -15.92 -1.46
C ILE A 298 -0.39 -17.04 -1.15
N ILE A 299 -1.63 -16.94 -1.69
CA ILE A 299 -2.70 -17.88 -1.37
C ILE A 299 -2.81 -19.05 -2.35
N ASN A 300 -1.98 -19.08 -3.40
CA ASN A 300 -2.03 -20.06 -4.49
C ASN A 300 -3.41 -20.15 -5.15
N GLN A 301 -4.09 -19.02 -5.33
CA GLN A 301 -5.38 -18.90 -6.00
C GLN A 301 -5.38 -17.67 -6.88
N ASP A 302 -5.71 -17.80 -8.14
CA ASP A 302 -5.83 -16.65 -9.04
C ASP A 302 -7.12 -15.85 -8.78
N LEU A 303 -6.99 -14.77 -8.02
CA LEU A 303 -8.08 -13.87 -7.68
C LEU A 303 -8.60 -13.06 -8.88
N LEU A 304 -7.81 -12.95 -9.94
CA LEU A 304 -8.23 -12.27 -11.17
C LEU A 304 -9.20 -13.12 -11.98
N THR A 305 -9.16 -14.44 -11.78
CA THR A 305 -10.07 -15.40 -12.40
C THR A 305 -11.24 -15.78 -11.47
N ASP A 306 -10.98 -16.08 -10.19
CA ASP A 306 -12.00 -16.42 -9.18
C ASP A 306 -11.72 -15.68 -7.85
N PRO A 307 -12.52 -14.70 -7.43
CA PRO A 307 -13.87 -14.31 -7.86
C PRO A 307 -13.97 -13.55 -9.18
N GLY A 308 -12.85 -13.20 -9.81
CA GLY A 308 -12.77 -12.46 -11.05
C GLY A 308 -12.49 -10.97 -10.82
N LEU A 309 -11.69 -10.38 -11.72
CA LEU A 309 -11.30 -8.97 -11.64
C LEU A 309 -12.53 -8.04 -11.69
N ASP A 310 -13.59 -8.41 -12.39
CA ASP A 310 -14.84 -7.65 -12.42
C ASP A 310 -15.49 -7.54 -11.03
N ASN A 311 -15.53 -8.64 -10.26
CA ASN A 311 -16.13 -8.65 -8.93
C ASN A 311 -15.24 -7.94 -7.90
N THR A 312 -13.91 -8.08 -8.01
CA THR A 312 -12.99 -7.38 -7.10
C THR A 312 -13.01 -5.87 -7.33
N LEU A 313 -13.08 -5.42 -8.60
CA LEU A 313 -13.21 -4.00 -8.95
C LEU A 313 -14.55 -3.41 -8.48
N LEU A 314 -15.67 -4.12 -8.68
CA LEU A 314 -16.97 -3.69 -8.15
C LEU A 314 -16.95 -3.55 -6.64
N GLY A 315 -16.36 -4.54 -5.95
CA GLY A 315 -16.23 -4.51 -4.50
C GLY A 315 -15.38 -3.34 -4.00
N ASP A 316 -14.24 -3.11 -4.63
CA ASP A 316 -13.34 -2.00 -4.27
C ASP A 316 -13.97 -0.64 -4.57
N GLY A 317 -14.54 -0.44 -5.77
CA GLY A 317 -15.19 0.81 -6.15
C GLY A 317 -16.35 1.18 -5.23
N ILE A 318 -17.29 0.25 -4.98
CA ILE A 318 -18.45 0.50 -4.11
C ILE A 318 -18.01 0.58 -2.64
N GLY A 319 -17.02 -0.23 -2.22
CA GLY A 319 -16.40 -0.15 -0.90
C GLY A 319 -15.72 1.20 -0.67
N SER A 320 -15.03 1.73 -1.69
CA SER A 320 -14.42 3.07 -1.67
C SER A 320 -15.45 4.19 -1.53
N MET A 321 -16.56 4.12 -2.29
CA MET A 321 -17.67 5.08 -2.15
C MET A 321 -18.23 5.09 -0.74
N ALA A 322 -18.49 3.92 -0.16
CA ALA A 322 -19.03 3.79 1.19
C ALA A 322 -18.01 4.25 2.25
N GLY A 323 -16.74 3.89 2.08
CA GLY A 323 -15.66 4.34 2.96
C GLY A 323 -15.57 5.85 3.03
N ALA A 324 -15.59 6.53 1.89
CA ALA A 324 -15.57 7.99 1.81
C ALA A 324 -16.84 8.63 2.33
N PHE A 325 -18.00 8.01 2.08
CA PHE A 325 -19.28 8.53 2.58
C PHE A 325 -19.31 8.66 4.11
N PHE A 326 -18.75 7.68 4.81
CA PHE A 326 -18.68 7.69 6.26
C PHE A 326 -17.40 8.34 6.78
N GLY A 327 -16.23 8.00 6.21
CA GLY A 327 -14.91 8.36 6.71
C GLY A 327 -14.21 9.51 5.99
N GLY A 328 -14.73 9.94 4.84
CA GLY A 328 -14.16 11.01 4.02
C GLY A 328 -12.95 10.58 3.17
N CYS A 329 -12.43 9.36 3.37
CA CYS A 329 -11.30 8.84 2.60
C CYS A 329 -11.79 7.79 1.61
N PRO A 330 -11.53 7.94 0.29
CA PRO A 330 -11.69 6.84 -0.64
C PRO A 330 -10.85 5.65 -0.18
N ASN A 331 -11.43 4.45 -0.20
CA ASN A 331 -10.71 3.24 0.19
C ASN A 331 -10.07 2.55 -1.01
N THR A 332 -9.03 1.76 -0.76
CA THR A 332 -8.40 0.86 -1.72
C THR A 332 -7.91 -0.39 -1.01
N THR A 333 -7.50 -1.39 -1.76
CA THR A 333 -6.84 -2.58 -1.21
C THR A 333 -5.55 -2.20 -0.50
N TYR A 334 -5.27 -2.87 0.63
CA TYR A 334 -4.10 -2.54 1.46
C TYR A 334 -2.98 -3.58 1.32
N GLY A 335 -1.82 -3.12 0.86
CA GLY A 335 -0.59 -3.90 0.83
C GLY A 335 -0.17 -4.40 2.23
N GLU A 336 -0.41 -3.62 3.28
CA GLU A 336 -0.17 -4.00 4.68
C GLU A 336 -1.05 -5.18 5.11
N SER A 337 -2.30 -5.20 4.66
CA SER A 337 -3.22 -6.32 4.87
C SER A 337 -2.67 -7.60 4.22
N ILE A 338 -2.23 -7.50 2.98
CA ILE A 338 -1.63 -8.60 2.21
C ILE A 338 -0.33 -9.06 2.87
N GLY A 339 0.51 -8.13 3.30
CA GLY A 339 1.73 -8.42 4.06
C GLY A 339 1.46 -9.16 5.36
N CYS A 340 0.40 -8.77 6.08
CA CYS A 340 -0.02 -9.46 7.30
C CYS A 340 -0.48 -10.89 7.00
N VAL A 341 -1.22 -11.12 5.90
CA VAL A 341 -1.59 -12.48 5.44
C VAL A 341 -0.35 -13.30 5.14
N ALA A 342 0.63 -12.75 4.42
CA ALA A 342 1.88 -13.44 4.09
C ALA A 342 2.69 -13.84 5.32
N ILE A 343 2.86 -12.92 6.29
CA ILE A 343 3.67 -13.15 7.49
C ILE A 343 2.97 -14.08 8.49
N SER A 344 1.63 -13.95 8.64
CA SER A 344 0.85 -14.76 9.58
C SER A 344 0.55 -16.16 9.05
N GLY A 345 0.61 -16.34 7.74
CA GLY A 345 0.11 -17.54 7.07
C GLY A 345 -1.40 -17.72 7.20
N ASN A 346 -2.15 -16.66 7.55
CA ASN A 346 -3.60 -16.72 7.74
C ASN A 346 -4.33 -15.93 6.66
N ALA A 347 -4.86 -16.63 5.68
CA ALA A 347 -5.70 -16.09 4.60
C ALA A 347 -7.20 -16.29 4.87
N SER A 348 -7.61 -16.71 6.07
CA SER A 348 -9.02 -16.97 6.38
C SER A 348 -9.87 -15.72 6.19
N ILE A 349 -10.88 -15.82 5.33
CA ILE A 349 -11.82 -14.73 5.03
C ILE A 349 -12.60 -14.28 6.26
N ILE A 350 -12.85 -15.20 7.21
CA ILE A 350 -13.53 -14.90 8.47
C ILE A 350 -12.69 -13.96 9.31
N THR A 351 -11.37 -14.11 9.29
CA THR A 351 -10.46 -13.19 9.99
C THR A 351 -10.59 -11.77 9.45
N ILE A 352 -10.57 -11.59 8.13
CA ILE A 352 -10.74 -10.26 7.51
C ILE A 352 -12.12 -9.66 7.84
N PHE A 353 -13.18 -10.46 7.78
CA PHE A 353 -14.52 -10.01 8.16
C PHE A 353 -14.61 -9.57 9.63
N VAL A 354 -14.04 -10.36 10.55
CA VAL A 354 -13.98 -9.99 11.98
C VAL A 354 -13.10 -8.77 12.19
N THR A 355 -11.99 -8.61 11.44
CA THR A 355 -11.18 -7.39 11.45
C THR A 355 -12.00 -6.15 11.09
N ALA A 356 -12.82 -6.24 10.04
CA ALA A 356 -13.68 -5.14 9.61
C ALA A 356 -14.71 -4.76 10.70
N ILE A 357 -15.31 -5.74 11.35
CA ILE A 357 -16.21 -5.52 12.49
C ILE A 357 -15.44 -4.88 13.66
N MET A 358 -14.24 -5.36 13.97
CA MET A 358 -13.39 -4.80 15.04
C MET A 358 -12.99 -3.35 14.72
N ALA A 359 -12.71 -3.00 13.48
CA ALA A 359 -12.42 -1.63 13.07
C ALA A 359 -13.64 -0.71 13.32
N ILE A 360 -14.83 -1.17 12.95
CA ILE A 360 -16.09 -0.45 13.23
C ILE A 360 -16.29 -0.27 14.75
N ILE A 361 -16.13 -1.32 15.55
CA ILE A 361 -16.28 -1.24 17.01
C ILE A 361 -15.24 -0.30 17.61
N ALA A 362 -13.98 -0.41 17.20
CA ALA A 362 -12.87 0.40 17.69
C ALA A 362 -13.09 1.90 17.43
N SER A 363 -13.81 2.25 16.35
CA SER A 363 -14.14 3.65 16.03
C SER A 363 -15.07 4.32 17.04
N PHE A 364 -15.79 3.55 17.86
CA PHE A 364 -16.66 4.03 18.93
C PHE A 364 -16.00 4.04 20.31
N ILE A 365 -14.76 3.54 20.44
CA ILE A 365 -14.04 3.51 21.71
C ILE A 365 -13.35 4.86 21.91
N ALA A 366 -14.01 5.79 22.62
CA ALA A 366 -13.54 7.17 22.79
C ALA A 366 -12.09 7.30 23.29
N PRO A 367 -11.60 6.57 24.33
CA PRO A 367 -10.22 6.67 24.75
C PRO A 367 -9.23 6.27 23.66
N PHE A 368 -9.55 5.25 22.87
CA PHE A 368 -8.71 4.78 21.76
C PHE A 368 -8.66 5.80 20.63
N THR A 369 -9.82 6.31 20.21
CA THR A 369 -9.87 7.28 19.09
C THR A 369 -9.27 8.64 19.50
N THR A 370 -9.41 9.04 20.76
CA THR A 370 -8.75 10.25 21.28
C THR A 370 -7.23 10.07 21.32
N LEU A 371 -6.72 8.90 21.74
CA LEU A 371 -5.30 8.58 21.68
C LEU A 371 -4.76 8.74 20.27
N LEU A 372 -5.46 8.20 19.27
CA LEU A 372 -5.05 8.33 17.86
C LEU A 372 -5.01 9.80 17.41
N ALA A 373 -5.98 10.60 17.82
CA ALA A 373 -6.08 12.02 17.46
C ALA A 373 -5.00 12.89 18.14
N THR A 374 -4.38 12.42 19.23
CA THR A 374 -3.30 13.14 19.92
C THR A 374 -1.90 12.78 19.44
N ILE A 375 -1.78 11.85 18.46
CA ILE A 375 -0.47 11.49 17.90
C ILE A 375 0.14 12.72 17.20
N PRO A 376 1.35 13.19 17.60
CA PRO A 376 1.98 14.33 16.99
C PRO A 376 2.33 14.10 15.51
N ALA A 377 2.29 15.16 14.70
CA ALA A 377 2.64 15.11 13.28
C ALA A 377 4.03 14.48 13.04
N CYS A 378 5.02 14.82 13.87
CA CYS A 378 6.38 14.28 13.73
C CYS A 378 6.46 12.76 13.94
N VAL A 379 5.64 12.18 14.82
CA VAL A 379 5.53 10.74 15.01
C VAL A 379 4.90 10.11 13.77
N MET A 380 3.85 10.73 13.22
CA MET A 380 3.23 10.29 11.96
C MET A 380 4.21 10.41 10.79
N GLY A 381 4.98 11.49 10.70
CA GLY A 381 6.03 11.66 9.69
C GLY A 381 7.06 10.52 9.71
N GLY A 382 7.51 10.11 10.89
CA GLY A 382 8.41 8.96 11.06
C GLY A 382 7.83 7.66 10.52
N VAL A 383 6.54 7.39 10.75
CA VAL A 383 5.83 6.23 10.19
C VAL A 383 5.64 6.38 8.68
N CYS A 384 5.24 7.56 8.21
CA CYS A 384 4.96 7.82 6.80
C CYS A 384 6.19 7.62 5.91
N ILE A 385 7.40 7.90 6.40
CA ILE A 385 8.64 7.58 5.66
C ILE A 385 8.69 6.09 5.33
N ALA A 386 8.41 5.22 6.29
CA ALA A 386 8.43 3.77 6.06
C ALA A 386 7.25 3.32 5.19
N LEU A 387 6.02 3.85 5.42
CA LEU A 387 4.84 3.50 4.64
C LEU A 387 4.98 3.89 3.17
N TYR A 388 5.38 5.14 2.89
CA TYR A 388 5.57 5.62 1.52
C TYR A 388 6.72 4.91 0.82
N GLY A 389 7.79 4.61 1.59
CA GLY A 389 8.89 3.79 1.11
C GLY A 389 8.43 2.40 0.69
N PHE A 390 7.55 1.76 1.44
CA PHE A 390 7.01 0.43 1.08
C PHE A 390 6.13 0.49 -0.16
N ILE A 391 5.28 1.52 -0.31
CA ILE A 391 4.49 1.73 -1.54
C ILE A 391 5.42 1.90 -2.74
N ALA A 392 6.43 2.77 -2.61
CA ALA A 392 7.40 3.02 -3.68
C ALA A 392 8.15 1.74 -4.10
N VAL A 393 8.66 0.97 -3.13
CA VAL A 393 9.36 -0.29 -3.38
C VAL A 393 8.43 -1.36 -3.95
N SER A 394 7.15 -1.40 -3.52
CA SER A 394 6.16 -2.32 -4.10
C SER A 394 5.98 -2.07 -5.60
N GLY A 395 5.85 -0.80 -6.01
CA GLY A 395 5.83 -0.45 -7.42
C GLY A 395 7.11 -0.84 -8.17
N LEU A 396 8.28 -0.60 -7.58
CA LEU A 396 9.57 -0.97 -8.19
C LEU A 396 9.75 -2.49 -8.34
N LYS A 397 9.22 -3.29 -7.40
CA LYS A 397 9.26 -4.77 -7.53
C LYS A 397 8.54 -5.27 -8.77
N MET A 398 7.51 -4.58 -9.25
CA MET A 398 6.82 -4.96 -10.49
C MET A 398 7.71 -4.83 -11.74
N LEU A 399 8.82 -4.08 -11.64
CA LEU A 399 9.79 -3.94 -12.73
C LEU A 399 10.82 -5.08 -12.79
N GLN A 400 10.85 -6.00 -11.83
CA GLN A 400 11.84 -7.09 -11.79
C GLN A 400 11.76 -7.99 -13.04
N GLY A 401 10.56 -8.16 -13.61
CA GLY A 401 10.36 -8.91 -14.86
C GLY A 401 10.44 -8.06 -16.14
N VAL A 402 10.81 -6.78 -16.04
CA VAL A 402 10.87 -5.85 -17.17
C VAL A 402 12.33 -5.64 -17.57
N ASP A 403 12.65 -5.94 -18.83
CA ASP A 403 13.98 -5.64 -19.39
C ASP A 403 14.16 -4.13 -19.54
N LEU A 404 14.90 -3.52 -18.60
CA LEU A 404 15.25 -2.10 -18.63
C LEU A 404 16.46 -1.81 -19.56
N GLY A 405 17.10 -2.82 -20.14
CA GLY A 405 18.09 -2.66 -21.21
C GLY A 405 17.43 -2.29 -22.55
N ASP A 406 16.12 -2.60 -22.73
CA ASP A 406 15.35 -2.10 -23.87
C ASP A 406 15.05 -0.60 -23.69
N ASN A 407 15.56 0.23 -24.59
CA ASN A 407 15.35 1.68 -24.58
C ASN A 407 13.86 2.06 -24.52
N ARG A 408 12.97 1.27 -25.09
CA ARG A 408 11.52 1.52 -25.07
C ARG A 408 10.97 1.47 -23.64
N ASN A 409 11.33 0.42 -22.90
CA ASN A 409 10.93 0.26 -21.50
C ASN A 409 11.59 1.35 -20.64
N LEU A 410 12.86 1.65 -20.90
CA LEU A 410 13.61 2.68 -20.20
C LEU A 410 12.92 4.06 -20.31
N PHE A 411 12.49 4.45 -21.53
CA PHE A 411 11.80 5.73 -21.72
C PHE A 411 10.47 5.80 -20.98
N VAL A 412 9.66 4.73 -21.01
CA VAL A 412 8.37 4.69 -20.30
C VAL A 412 8.58 4.89 -18.79
N VAL A 413 9.50 4.12 -18.19
CA VAL A 413 9.81 4.21 -16.76
C VAL A 413 10.35 5.59 -16.41
N SER A 414 11.29 6.12 -17.21
CA SER A 414 11.92 7.43 -16.97
C SER A 414 10.91 8.56 -16.99
N VAL A 415 10.01 8.59 -17.98
CA VAL A 415 8.97 9.62 -18.10
C VAL A 415 8.05 9.60 -16.90
N ILE A 416 7.56 8.42 -16.48
CA ILE A 416 6.66 8.30 -15.33
C ILE A 416 7.35 8.77 -14.05
N LEU A 417 8.55 8.26 -13.76
CA LEU A 417 9.26 8.59 -12.53
C LEU A 417 9.60 10.09 -12.45
N ILE A 418 10.15 10.67 -13.52
CA ILE A 418 10.56 12.08 -13.50
C ILE A 418 9.35 13.02 -13.45
N CYS A 419 8.28 12.73 -14.20
CA CYS A 419 7.08 13.56 -14.16
C CYS A 419 6.37 13.49 -12.81
N GLY A 420 6.31 12.28 -12.21
CA GLY A 420 5.67 12.10 -10.91
C GLY A 420 6.47 12.72 -9.76
N VAL A 421 7.75 12.38 -9.62
CA VAL A 421 8.62 12.92 -8.56
C VAL A 421 8.88 14.42 -8.74
N GLY A 422 8.98 14.88 -9.98
CA GLY A 422 9.15 16.30 -10.32
C GLY A 422 7.90 17.15 -10.08
N GLY A 423 6.75 16.53 -9.70
CA GLY A 423 5.54 17.26 -9.37
C GLY A 423 4.87 17.90 -10.59
N LEU A 424 4.90 17.26 -11.77
CA LEU A 424 4.27 17.78 -12.97
C LEU A 424 2.75 17.85 -12.80
N CYS A 425 2.24 19.03 -12.50
CA CYS A 425 0.82 19.31 -12.40
C CYS A 425 0.36 20.20 -13.57
N VAL A 426 -0.82 19.93 -14.12
CA VAL A 426 -1.45 20.82 -15.10
C VAL A 426 -2.59 21.56 -14.42
N THR A 427 -2.47 22.90 -14.35
CA THR A 427 -3.46 23.75 -13.70
C THR A 427 -4.19 24.59 -14.73
N PHE A 428 -5.52 24.42 -14.81
CA PHE A 428 -6.41 25.21 -15.65
C PHE A 428 -7.10 26.27 -14.79
N LYS A 429 -6.83 27.55 -15.05
CA LYS A 429 -7.54 28.65 -14.40
C LYS A 429 -8.92 28.81 -15.04
N VAL A 430 -9.98 28.61 -14.27
CA VAL A 430 -11.36 28.78 -14.72
C VAL A 430 -11.83 30.21 -14.46
N ASN A 431 -11.48 30.75 -13.27
CA ASN A 431 -11.80 32.12 -12.85
C ASN A 431 -10.64 32.68 -12.02
N ALA A 432 -10.74 33.97 -11.62
CA ALA A 432 -9.72 34.64 -10.80
C ALA A 432 -9.45 33.92 -9.45
N THR A 433 -10.44 33.18 -8.93
CA THR A 433 -10.41 32.52 -7.61
C THR A 433 -10.46 30.99 -7.69
N GLN A 434 -10.66 30.39 -8.87
CA GLN A 434 -10.84 28.95 -9.02
C GLN A 434 -9.90 28.41 -10.09
N SER A 435 -9.16 27.37 -9.74
CA SER A 435 -8.31 26.61 -10.64
C SER A 435 -8.63 25.12 -10.52
N ILE A 436 -8.56 24.41 -11.64
CA ILE A 436 -8.70 22.97 -11.75
C ILE A 436 -7.29 22.40 -11.91
N GLN A 437 -6.91 21.46 -11.10
CA GLN A 437 -5.57 20.88 -11.14
C GLN A 437 -5.64 19.37 -11.42
N LEU A 438 -4.90 18.95 -12.44
CA LEU A 438 -4.58 17.55 -12.67
C LEU A 438 -3.34 17.21 -11.86
N THR A 439 -3.46 16.22 -10.96
CA THR A 439 -2.38 15.84 -10.02
C THR A 439 -1.16 15.28 -10.77
N GLU A 440 0.01 15.34 -10.11
CA GLU A 440 1.28 14.82 -10.64
C GLU A 440 1.21 13.33 -10.98
N ILE A 441 0.53 12.54 -10.15
CA ILE A 441 0.39 11.09 -10.34
C ILE A 441 -0.45 10.81 -11.61
N ALA A 442 -1.55 11.55 -11.79
CA ALA A 442 -2.39 11.42 -12.96
C ALA A 442 -1.66 11.86 -14.25
N CYS A 443 -0.92 12.97 -14.20
CA CYS A 443 -0.09 13.43 -15.32
C CYS A 443 0.96 12.39 -15.70
N ALA A 444 1.65 11.82 -14.74
CA ALA A 444 2.68 10.81 -14.95
C ALA A 444 2.10 9.53 -15.58
N LEU A 445 0.95 9.05 -15.11
CA LEU A 445 0.26 7.89 -15.70
C LEU A 445 -0.14 8.17 -17.16
N ILE A 446 -0.79 9.31 -17.44
CA ILE A 446 -1.22 9.66 -18.80
C ILE A 446 -0.02 9.71 -19.75
N LEU A 447 1.06 10.40 -19.34
CA LEU A 447 2.28 10.48 -20.15
C LEU A 447 2.95 9.12 -20.31
N GLY A 448 2.95 8.30 -19.26
CA GLY A 448 3.46 6.94 -19.29
C GLY A 448 2.71 6.05 -20.29
N ILE A 449 1.37 6.10 -20.28
CA ILE A 449 0.54 5.38 -21.27
C ILE A 449 0.82 5.88 -22.69
N ILE A 450 0.86 7.19 -22.91
CA ILE A 450 1.16 7.77 -24.23
C ILE A 450 2.55 7.33 -24.70
N THR A 451 3.56 7.42 -23.83
CA THR A 451 4.93 6.97 -24.15
C THR A 451 4.98 5.48 -24.47
N ASN A 452 4.29 4.65 -23.67
CA ASN A 452 4.20 3.22 -23.93
C ASN A 452 3.54 2.92 -25.29
N LEU A 453 2.46 3.61 -25.63
CA LEU A 453 1.79 3.44 -26.92
C LEU A 453 2.71 3.84 -28.09
N ILE A 454 3.41 4.97 -27.98
CA ILE A 454 4.39 5.42 -28.99
C ILE A 454 5.52 4.40 -29.12
N CYS A 455 6.11 3.96 -28.02
CA CYS A 455 7.20 2.99 -27.99
C CYS A 455 6.78 1.59 -28.45
N SER A 456 5.48 1.27 -28.40
CA SER A 456 4.94 0.00 -28.86
C SER A 456 4.73 -0.06 -30.38
N ILE A 457 4.81 1.07 -31.09
CA ILE A 457 4.66 1.12 -32.57
C ILE A 457 5.77 0.27 -33.19
N GLY A 458 5.39 -0.72 -34.00
CA GLY A 458 6.31 -1.63 -34.68
C GLY A 458 6.89 -2.75 -33.81
N ARG A 459 6.44 -2.91 -32.55
CA ARG A 459 6.81 -4.08 -31.73
C ARG A 459 6.02 -5.30 -32.21
N LYS A 460 6.72 -6.33 -32.69
CA LYS A 460 6.09 -7.67 -32.82
C LYS A 460 5.85 -8.15 -31.40
N GLU A 461 4.61 -8.45 -31.08
CA GLU A 461 4.19 -8.90 -29.74
C GLU A 461 4.99 -10.19 -29.37
N LYS A 462 5.99 -10.08 -28.52
CA LYS A 462 6.29 -11.12 -27.57
C LYS A 462 5.32 -10.90 -26.41
N ALA A 463 4.29 -11.68 -26.36
CA ALA A 463 3.27 -11.61 -25.32
C ALA A 463 3.87 -12.05 -23.99
N VAL A 464 4.42 -11.10 -23.22
CA VAL A 464 4.59 -11.28 -21.78
C VAL A 464 3.35 -10.66 -21.14
N SER A 465 2.35 -11.46 -20.87
CA SER A 465 1.10 -11.04 -20.27
C SER A 465 1.28 -10.77 -18.78
N VAL A 466 0.98 -9.55 -18.34
CA VAL A 466 0.91 -9.20 -16.91
C VAL A 466 -0.29 -9.88 -16.22
N ILE A 467 -1.26 -10.39 -16.97
CA ILE A 467 -2.49 -11.04 -16.46
C ILE A 467 -2.51 -12.55 -16.75
N ASP A 468 -1.72 -13.04 -17.70
CA ASP A 468 -1.57 -14.46 -17.97
C ASP A 468 -0.31 -14.98 -17.27
N ASN A 469 -0.43 -15.42 -16.03
CA ASN A 469 0.43 -16.46 -15.47
C ASN A 469 -0.09 -17.86 -15.92
N GLY A 470 -0.77 -17.93 -17.05
CA GLY A 470 -0.77 -19.11 -17.86
C GLY A 470 0.64 -19.23 -18.43
N VAL A 471 1.53 -19.82 -17.66
CA VAL A 471 2.73 -20.46 -18.18
C VAL A 471 2.20 -21.30 -19.33
N ASP A 472 2.65 -21.00 -20.55
CA ASP A 472 2.41 -21.90 -21.66
C ASP A 472 3.06 -23.22 -21.24
N VAL A 473 2.21 -24.17 -20.78
CA VAL A 473 2.67 -25.42 -20.19
C VAL A 473 3.56 -26.13 -21.20
N ASP A 474 3.27 -25.93 -22.50
CA ASP A 474 4.03 -26.51 -23.60
C ASP A 474 5.43 -25.83 -23.75
N GLU A 475 5.56 -24.51 -23.46
CA GLU A 475 6.85 -23.79 -23.50
C GLU A 475 7.65 -24.01 -22.21
N LEU A 476 6.99 -24.19 -21.06
CA LEU A 476 7.63 -24.56 -19.80
C LEU A 476 8.04 -26.04 -19.79
N GLU A 477 7.22 -26.94 -20.35
CA GLU A 477 7.60 -28.34 -20.53
C GLU A 477 8.76 -28.47 -21.50
N ALA A 478 8.79 -27.66 -22.58
CA ALA A 478 9.93 -27.64 -23.52
C ALA A 478 11.21 -27.03 -22.90
N SER A 479 11.09 -25.99 -22.07
CA SER A 479 12.26 -25.42 -21.37
C SER A 479 12.75 -26.31 -20.23
N LEU A 480 11.85 -26.96 -19.47
CA LEU A 480 12.19 -27.94 -18.46
C LEU A 480 12.78 -29.22 -19.07
N GLN A 481 12.29 -29.66 -20.26
CA GLN A 481 12.91 -30.76 -20.98
C GLN A 481 14.30 -30.40 -21.50
N ALA A 482 14.49 -29.17 -21.99
CA ALA A 482 15.80 -28.69 -22.44
C ALA A 482 16.80 -28.55 -21.28
N GLU A 483 16.36 -28.04 -20.11
CA GLU A 483 17.18 -27.99 -18.89
C GLU A 483 17.49 -29.40 -18.36
N LEU A 484 16.53 -30.33 -18.38
CA LEU A 484 16.75 -31.73 -18.00
C LEU A 484 17.69 -32.46 -18.97
N GLU A 485 17.58 -32.17 -20.29
CA GLU A 485 18.49 -32.74 -21.28
C GLU A 485 19.90 -32.14 -21.15
N GLU A 486 20.02 -30.87 -20.73
CA GLU A 486 21.32 -30.22 -20.47
C GLU A 486 21.93 -30.71 -19.13
N GLU A 487 21.14 -30.92 -18.06
CA GLU A 487 21.58 -31.55 -16.80
C GLU A 487 21.99 -33.01 -17.02
N VAL A 488 21.23 -33.79 -17.80
CA VAL A 488 21.61 -35.18 -18.13
C VAL A 488 22.85 -35.23 -19.00
N ALA A 489 23.04 -34.26 -19.94
CA ALA A 489 24.24 -34.17 -20.74
C ALA A 489 25.47 -33.71 -19.92
N GLU A 490 25.26 -32.85 -18.89
CA GLU A 490 26.31 -32.48 -17.93
C GLU A 490 26.65 -33.66 -16.99
N GLU A 491 25.63 -34.41 -16.48
CA GLU A 491 25.88 -35.64 -15.71
C GLU A 491 26.57 -36.73 -16.53
N GLU A 492 26.23 -36.91 -17.82
CA GLU A 492 26.94 -37.86 -18.70
C GLU A 492 28.37 -37.42 -19.04
N THR A 493 28.67 -36.10 -19.03
CA THR A 493 30.02 -35.58 -19.19
C THR A 493 30.82 -35.59 -17.88
N GLU A 494 30.18 -35.50 -16.70
CA GLU A 494 30.82 -35.67 -15.40
C GLU A 494 31.09 -37.15 -15.06
N GLU A 495 30.34 -38.10 -15.59
CA GLU A 495 30.65 -39.53 -15.42
C GLU A 495 31.87 -39.99 -16.27
N ASP A 496 32.26 -39.25 -17.33
CA ASP A 496 33.42 -39.57 -18.14
C ASP A 496 34.71 -38.86 -17.65
N ASP A 497 34.59 -37.86 -16.74
CA ASP A 497 35.68 -37.22 -16.00
C ASP A 497 35.76 -37.69 -14.53
N SER A 498 35.34 -38.92 -14.22
CA SER A 498 35.73 -39.57 -12.98
C SER A 498 37.26 -39.76 -13.01
N GLU A 499 37.97 -38.83 -12.41
CA GLU A 499 39.40 -38.98 -12.13
C GLU A 499 39.62 -40.34 -11.48
N GLU A 500 40.29 -41.24 -12.24
CA GLU A 500 40.69 -42.55 -11.78
C GLU A 500 41.55 -42.33 -10.52
N LEU A 501 40.96 -42.60 -9.34
CA LEU A 501 41.62 -42.42 -8.05
C LEU A 501 42.97 -43.11 -8.10
N THR A 502 44.03 -42.34 -8.12
CA THR A 502 45.39 -42.90 -8.22
C THR A 502 45.84 -43.40 -6.84
N LEU A 503 46.76 -44.39 -6.84
CA LEU A 503 47.40 -44.88 -5.61
C LEU A 503 47.96 -43.74 -4.75
N LYS A 504 48.39 -42.62 -5.35
CA LYS A 504 48.90 -41.44 -4.67
C LYS A 504 47.80 -40.69 -3.91
N ASP A 505 46.58 -40.63 -4.47
CA ASP A 505 45.47 -39.93 -3.83
C ASP A 505 44.97 -40.72 -2.62
N LEU A 506 44.99 -42.04 -2.69
CA LEU A 506 44.71 -42.92 -1.56
C LEU A 506 45.74 -42.79 -0.43
N ASP A 507 47.06 -42.64 -0.78
CA ASP A 507 48.12 -42.42 0.21
C ASP A 507 47.94 -41.07 0.92
N ILE A 508 47.53 -40.00 0.20
CA ILE A 508 47.25 -38.68 0.77
C ILE A 508 46.04 -38.72 1.71
N LEU A 509 44.96 -39.37 1.32
CA LEU A 509 43.74 -39.50 2.13
C LEU A 509 43.99 -40.27 3.43
N LYS A 510 44.92 -41.27 3.41
CA LYS A 510 45.37 -42.01 4.58
C LYS A 510 46.25 -41.17 5.51
N GLU A 511 47.24 -40.44 4.95
CA GLU A 511 48.08 -39.52 5.73
C GLU A 511 47.31 -38.41 6.41
N GLN A 512 46.20 -37.93 5.79
CA GLN A 512 45.31 -36.93 6.38
C GLN A 512 44.31 -37.49 7.36
N GLY A 513 44.28 -38.82 7.58
CA GLY A 513 43.37 -39.47 8.50
C GLY A 513 41.89 -39.45 8.07
N LEU A 514 41.64 -39.25 6.77
CA LEU A 514 40.30 -39.17 6.18
C LEU A 514 39.72 -40.55 5.80
N ILE A 515 40.58 -41.60 5.73
CA ILE A 515 40.17 -42.99 5.51
C ILE A 515 40.85 -43.90 6.53
N SER A 516 40.14 -44.96 6.97
CA SER A 516 40.71 -45.97 7.85
C SER A 516 41.67 -46.93 7.17
N ASP A 517 42.51 -47.62 7.96
CA ASP A 517 43.45 -48.62 7.37
C ASP A 517 42.72 -49.74 6.63
N GLU A 518 41.52 -50.10 7.05
CA GLU A 518 40.67 -51.13 6.43
C GLU A 518 40.12 -50.64 5.09
N GLU A 519 39.63 -49.39 5.02
CA GLU A 519 39.13 -48.76 3.78
C GLU A 519 40.25 -48.51 2.76
N TYR A 520 41.46 -48.17 3.22
CA TYR A 520 42.62 -48.00 2.36
C TYR A 520 43.01 -49.33 1.68
N GLU A 521 43.09 -50.44 2.41
CA GLU A 521 43.45 -51.75 1.85
C GLU A 521 42.34 -52.29 0.92
N GLU A 522 41.08 -51.99 1.16
CA GLU A 522 39.96 -52.38 0.29
C GLU A 522 39.98 -51.62 -1.04
N LYS A 523 40.16 -50.29 -1.00
CA LYS A 523 40.22 -49.44 -2.21
C LYS A 523 41.50 -49.72 -3.03
N LYS A 524 42.61 -49.98 -2.36
CA LYS A 524 43.87 -50.38 -3.01
C LYS A 524 43.78 -51.71 -3.73
N LYS A 525 42.91 -52.61 -3.27
CA LYS A 525 42.69 -53.91 -3.90
C LYS A 525 41.84 -53.82 -5.14
N ASN A 526 40.96 -52.81 -5.22
CA ASN A 526 40.11 -52.53 -6.36
C ASN A 526 40.80 -51.71 -7.46
N LEU A 527 41.94 -51.09 -7.16
CA LEU A 527 42.80 -50.34 -8.08
C LEU A 527 43.91 -51.20 -8.74
N LYS A 528 43.99 -52.51 -8.45
CA LYS A 528 44.82 -53.51 -9.10
C LYS A 528 44.00 -54.41 -10.03
#